data_fb49bc4c88b73954ca9195447c5506ec
#
_entry.id   fb49bc4c88b73954ca9195447c5506ec
#
_cell.length_a   1.000
_cell.length_b   1.000
_cell.length_c   1.000
_cell.angle_alpha   90.00
_cell.angle_beta   90.00
_cell.angle_gamma   90.00
#
_symmetry.space_group_name_H-M   'P 1'
#
loop_
_entity.id
_entity.type
_entity.pdbx_description
1 polymer ?
#
loop_
_entity_poly.entity_id
_entity_poly.type
_entity_poly.pdbx_seq_one_letter_code
_entity_poly.pdbx_strand_id
1 'polypeptide(L)'
;IAAGSIITSVGILLMSMQGTISPLISIIIANALLLGGRIPTLMGIATFWNQEKTKLPLFTGAWLVLTLVGFVYFTLVDESTLWRMRIYTIMMVIFDICNVFILTRGIRIERKLRPAISISASYGAYLLVTLFSFNAVAEFTLMFLRSGTPLGTDDPGTSILLIGSIVTLTVFTFAIVIMTMEEMAAEHHENSIYDPITPVLNKRTLVEVGNRVLGVALRYTKPVSLLTIEVTNLNEVIDAYGIKVGNELLRHFALMASDRRRNEDVLARSGPKTFHMLLPGVDEIG
;
A
#
# COMPACT_ATOMS: atom_id res chain seq x y z
N ILE A 1 9.71 3.88 -6.11
CA ILE A 1 9.08 5.19 -5.88
C ILE A 1 10.16 6.24 -5.60
N ALA A 2 11.06 6.08 -4.61
CA ALA A 2 12.09 7.06 -4.26
C ALA A 2 12.97 7.49 -5.46
N ALA A 3 13.42 6.55 -6.29
CA ALA A 3 14.17 6.86 -7.51
C ALA A 3 13.39 7.78 -8.45
N GLY A 4 12.09 7.55 -8.62
CA GLY A 4 11.23 8.41 -9.44
C GLY A 4 11.15 9.83 -8.91
N SER A 5 10.99 9.99 -7.59
CA SER A 5 10.94 11.30 -6.94
C SER A 5 12.26 12.08 -7.10
N ILE A 6 13.41 11.41 -6.97
CA ILE A 6 14.74 12.04 -7.20
C ILE A 6 14.87 12.54 -8.66
N ILE A 7 14.53 11.69 -9.62
CA ILE A 7 14.59 12.05 -11.04
C ILE A 7 13.68 13.26 -11.33
N THR A 8 12.46 13.25 -10.82
CA THR A 8 11.50 14.36 -10.96
C THR A 8 12.04 15.64 -10.32
N SER A 9 12.64 15.57 -9.13
CA SER A 9 13.22 16.74 -8.45
C SER A 9 14.37 17.37 -9.23
N VAL A 10 15.23 16.57 -9.85
CA VAL A 10 16.28 17.07 -10.75
C VAL A 10 15.67 17.77 -11.96
N GLY A 11 14.60 17.22 -12.54
CA GLY A 11 13.87 17.86 -13.62
C GLY A 11 13.30 19.24 -13.24
N ILE A 12 12.69 19.35 -12.05
CA ILE A 12 12.18 20.62 -11.51
C ILE A 12 13.32 21.64 -11.34
N LEU A 13 14.46 21.21 -10.79
CA LEU A 13 15.61 22.06 -10.61
C LEU A 13 16.11 22.63 -11.95
N LEU A 14 16.28 21.80 -12.97
CA LEU A 14 16.69 22.25 -14.28
C LEU A 14 15.67 23.19 -14.92
N MET A 15 14.38 22.93 -14.73
CA MET A 15 13.31 23.78 -15.23
C MET A 15 13.32 25.18 -14.55
N SER A 16 13.62 25.25 -13.25
CA SER A 16 13.73 26.53 -12.53
C SER A 16 14.89 27.42 -13.00
N MET A 17 15.87 26.82 -13.67
CA MET A 17 17.01 27.54 -14.26
C MET A 17 16.73 28.03 -15.70
N GLN A 18 15.48 27.99 -16.15
CA GLN A 18 15.11 28.51 -17.47
C GLN A 18 15.48 30.00 -17.60
N GLY A 19 16.11 30.35 -18.73
CA GLY A 19 16.64 31.69 -18.95
C GLY A 19 18.12 31.86 -18.53
N THR A 20 18.65 31.02 -17.64
CA THR A 20 20.08 31.04 -17.25
C THR A 20 20.91 29.97 -17.95
N ILE A 21 20.29 28.88 -18.37
CA ILE A 21 20.91 27.77 -19.11
C ILE A 21 20.23 27.57 -20.46
N SER A 22 20.85 26.77 -21.34
CA SER A 22 20.33 26.57 -22.70
C SER A 22 18.88 25.99 -22.68
N PRO A 23 18.02 26.40 -23.65
CA PRO A 23 16.66 25.86 -23.76
C PRO A 23 16.60 24.33 -23.91
N LEU A 24 17.61 23.73 -24.51
CA LEU A 24 17.70 22.29 -24.66
C LEU A 24 17.77 21.60 -23.30
N ILE A 25 18.50 22.14 -22.34
CA ILE A 25 18.61 21.57 -20.99
C ILE A 25 17.38 21.94 -20.15
N SER A 26 17.03 23.23 -20.10
CA SER A 26 15.95 23.71 -19.19
C SER A 26 14.53 23.34 -19.64
N ILE A 27 14.34 23.02 -20.93
CA ILE A 27 13.03 22.61 -21.45
C ILE A 27 13.01 21.12 -21.78
N ILE A 28 13.89 20.64 -22.68
CA ILE A 28 13.80 19.27 -23.19
C ILE A 28 14.25 18.26 -22.11
N ILE A 29 15.49 18.41 -21.60
CA ILE A 29 16.02 17.48 -20.58
C ILE A 29 15.23 17.58 -19.29
N ALA A 30 14.88 18.79 -18.84
CA ALA A 30 14.09 19.00 -17.65
C ALA A 30 12.73 18.28 -17.72
N ASN A 31 11.97 18.44 -18.81
CA ASN A 31 10.70 17.75 -19.00
C ASN A 31 10.86 16.24 -19.20
N ALA A 32 11.94 15.78 -19.84
CA ALA A 32 12.25 14.36 -19.96
C ALA A 32 12.45 13.71 -18.58
N LEU A 33 13.18 14.37 -17.67
CA LEU A 33 13.39 13.90 -16.31
C LEU A 33 12.09 13.98 -15.47
N LEU A 34 11.34 15.07 -15.60
CA LEU A 34 10.11 15.31 -14.86
C LEU A 34 9.04 14.27 -15.19
N LEU A 35 8.84 13.97 -16.47
CA LEU A 35 7.90 12.95 -16.93
C LEU A 35 8.47 11.53 -16.77
N GLY A 36 9.78 11.34 -17.05
CA GLY A 36 10.47 10.06 -16.94
C GLY A 36 10.50 9.52 -15.51
N GLY A 37 10.61 10.40 -14.51
CA GLY A 37 10.56 10.02 -13.09
C GLY A 37 9.20 9.43 -12.65
N ARG A 38 8.14 9.61 -13.43
CA ARG A 38 6.83 9.00 -13.19
C ARG A 38 6.80 7.49 -13.46
N ILE A 39 7.62 7.00 -14.38
CA ILE A 39 7.69 5.56 -14.71
C ILE A 39 8.15 4.72 -13.51
N PRO A 40 9.29 5.02 -12.85
CA PRO A 40 9.69 4.31 -11.62
C PRO A 40 8.65 4.43 -10.49
N THR A 41 7.91 5.54 -10.41
CA THR A 41 6.81 5.70 -9.44
C THR A 41 5.68 4.72 -9.75
N LEU A 42 5.23 4.63 -11.00
CA LEU A 42 4.21 3.69 -11.46
C LEU A 42 4.65 2.23 -11.22
N MET A 43 5.91 1.91 -11.54
CA MET A 43 6.50 0.60 -11.26
C MET A 43 6.50 0.28 -9.77
N GLY A 44 6.91 1.24 -8.92
CA GLY A 44 6.92 1.06 -7.47
C GLY A 44 5.53 0.78 -6.89
N ILE A 45 4.50 1.46 -7.37
CA ILE A 45 3.10 1.19 -7.00
C ILE A 45 2.67 -0.21 -7.50
N ALA A 46 3.04 -0.58 -8.71
CA ALA A 46 2.72 -1.89 -9.27
C ALA A 46 3.40 -3.04 -8.51
N THR A 47 4.66 -2.86 -8.12
CA THR A 47 5.41 -3.84 -7.30
C THR A 47 4.78 -3.98 -5.91
N PHE A 48 4.44 -2.88 -5.26
CA PHE A 48 3.77 -2.91 -3.95
C PHE A 48 2.51 -3.78 -3.96
N TRP A 49 1.73 -3.72 -5.04
CA TRP A 49 0.51 -4.52 -5.22
C TRP A 49 0.74 -5.86 -5.92
N ASN A 50 1.98 -6.33 -6.01
CA ASN A 50 2.34 -7.59 -6.66
C ASN A 50 1.84 -7.70 -8.13
N GLN A 51 1.82 -6.57 -8.83
CA GLN A 51 1.36 -6.44 -10.22
C GLN A 51 2.53 -6.21 -11.20
N GLU A 52 3.69 -6.80 -10.94
CA GLU A 52 4.92 -6.62 -11.73
C GLU A 52 4.76 -7.01 -13.22
N LYS A 53 3.86 -7.94 -13.51
CA LYS A 53 3.57 -8.42 -14.89
C LYS A 53 2.70 -7.45 -15.71
N THR A 54 2.36 -6.28 -15.17
CA THR A 54 1.60 -5.30 -15.95
C THR A 54 2.43 -4.72 -17.08
N LYS A 55 1.80 -4.51 -18.24
CA LYS A 55 2.43 -3.86 -19.40
C LYS A 55 2.32 -2.34 -19.35
N LEU A 56 1.72 -1.76 -18.31
CA LEU A 56 1.51 -0.32 -18.18
C LEU A 56 2.81 0.51 -18.19
N PRO A 57 3.92 0.10 -17.51
CA PRO A 57 5.17 0.84 -17.60
C PRO A 57 5.75 0.88 -19.02
N LEU A 58 5.58 -0.21 -19.79
CA LEU A 58 6.01 -0.22 -21.20
C LEU A 58 5.15 0.71 -22.05
N PHE A 59 3.83 0.70 -21.86
CA PHE A 59 2.89 1.59 -22.53
C PHE A 59 3.21 3.06 -22.22
N THR A 60 3.37 3.41 -20.95
CA THR A 60 3.69 4.78 -20.54
C THR A 60 5.08 5.22 -21.00
N GLY A 61 6.04 4.29 -21.05
CA GLY A 61 7.37 4.54 -21.63
C GLY A 61 7.33 4.87 -23.13
N ALA A 62 6.58 4.11 -23.92
CA ALA A 62 6.38 4.38 -25.34
C ALA A 62 5.69 5.75 -25.55
N TRP A 63 4.69 6.06 -24.73
CA TRP A 63 3.99 7.34 -24.78
C TRP A 63 4.90 8.50 -24.35
N LEU A 64 5.80 8.29 -23.40
CA LEU A 64 6.84 9.28 -23.04
C LEU A 64 7.75 9.62 -24.22
N VAL A 65 8.21 8.62 -24.98
CA VAL A 65 9.06 8.85 -26.17
C VAL A 65 8.30 9.71 -27.19
N LEU A 66 7.02 9.41 -27.46
CA LEU A 66 6.21 10.22 -28.37
C LEU A 66 6.04 11.66 -27.86
N THR A 67 5.83 11.84 -26.56
CA THR A 67 5.77 13.16 -25.92
C THR A 67 7.06 13.95 -26.09
N LEU A 68 8.21 13.31 -25.90
CA LEU A 68 9.51 13.96 -26.05
C LEU A 68 9.79 14.38 -27.51
N VAL A 69 9.38 13.56 -28.49
CA VAL A 69 9.46 13.96 -29.91
C VAL A 69 8.63 15.23 -30.17
N GLY A 70 7.42 15.30 -29.63
CA GLY A 70 6.58 16.50 -29.70
C GLY A 70 7.24 17.71 -29.01
N PHE A 71 7.87 17.52 -27.85
CA PHE A 71 8.59 18.59 -27.16
C PHE A 71 9.76 19.14 -28.00
N VAL A 72 10.55 18.24 -28.61
CA VAL A 72 11.66 18.64 -29.49
C VAL A 72 11.14 19.45 -30.68
N TYR A 73 10.06 18.94 -31.33
CA TYR A 73 9.46 19.64 -32.47
C TYR A 73 8.94 21.04 -32.10
N PHE A 74 8.13 21.16 -31.04
CA PHE A 74 7.55 22.43 -30.58
C PHE A 74 8.52 23.32 -29.79
N THR A 75 9.78 22.93 -29.65
CA THR A 75 10.84 23.74 -29.06
C THR A 75 11.81 24.26 -30.12
N LEU A 76 12.12 23.45 -31.15
CA LEU A 76 13.18 23.74 -32.12
C LEU A 76 12.67 24.09 -33.54
N VAL A 77 11.44 23.64 -33.89
CA VAL A 77 10.89 23.79 -35.26
C VAL A 77 9.74 24.78 -35.30
N ASP A 78 8.72 24.53 -34.46
CA ASP A 78 7.54 25.41 -34.35
C ASP A 78 7.45 25.86 -32.89
N GLU A 79 8.03 27.00 -32.55
CA GLU A 79 8.17 27.51 -31.19
C GLU A 79 6.79 27.80 -30.55
N SER A 80 6.06 26.74 -30.18
CA SER A 80 4.73 26.85 -29.60
C SER A 80 4.68 26.37 -28.14
N THR A 81 4.67 27.31 -27.23
CA THR A 81 4.49 27.02 -25.77
C THR A 81 3.15 26.36 -25.50
N LEU A 82 2.10 26.73 -26.22
CA LEU A 82 0.76 26.17 -26.07
C LEU A 82 0.73 24.65 -26.35
N TRP A 83 1.31 24.22 -27.46
CA TRP A 83 1.36 22.80 -27.81
C TRP A 83 2.24 21.98 -26.86
N ARG A 84 3.37 22.54 -26.40
CA ARG A 84 4.19 21.89 -25.34
C ARG A 84 3.40 21.64 -24.06
N MET A 85 2.63 22.64 -23.61
CA MET A 85 1.78 22.52 -22.42
C MET A 85 0.69 21.46 -22.60
N ARG A 86 0.02 21.44 -23.75
CA ARG A 86 -1.03 20.44 -24.05
C ARG A 86 -0.48 19.02 -24.05
N ILE A 87 0.64 18.79 -24.73
CA ILE A 87 1.28 17.47 -24.76
C ILE A 87 1.70 17.01 -23.35
N TYR A 88 2.27 17.93 -22.55
CA TYR A 88 2.61 17.68 -21.16
C TYR A 88 1.38 17.24 -20.35
N THR A 89 0.32 18.01 -20.41
CA THR A 89 -0.92 17.73 -19.68
C THR A 89 -1.54 16.38 -20.08
N ILE A 90 -1.60 16.08 -21.37
CA ILE A 90 -2.10 14.78 -21.86
C ILE A 90 -1.28 13.63 -21.26
N MET A 91 0.06 13.78 -21.25
CA MET A 91 0.93 12.76 -20.68
C MET A 91 0.67 12.57 -19.16
N MET A 92 0.51 13.66 -18.41
CA MET A 92 0.22 13.62 -16.98
C MET A 92 -1.10 12.91 -16.69
N VAL A 93 -2.17 13.26 -17.42
CA VAL A 93 -3.48 12.61 -17.28
C VAL A 93 -3.39 11.10 -17.55
N ILE A 94 -2.62 10.68 -18.55
CA ILE A 94 -2.41 9.26 -18.84
C ILE A 94 -1.72 8.55 -17.67
N PHE A 95 -0.68 9.16 -17.08
CA PHE A 95 -0.03 8.60 -15.89
C PHE A 95 -0.98 8.48 -14.72
N ASP A 96 -1.79 9.50 -14.44
CA ASP A 96 -2.72 9.48 -13.33
C ASP A 96 -3.80 8.40 -13.52
N ILE A 97 -4.31 8.23 -14.73
CA ILE A 97 -5.25 7.15 -15.08
C ILE A 97 -4.60 5.77 -14.86
N CYS A 98 -3.34 5.59 -15.29
CA CYS A 98 -2.61 4.34 -15.08
C CYS A 98 -2.41 4.04 -13.59
N ASN A 99 -2.09 5.04 -12.77
CA ASN A 99 -1.96 4.89 -11.32
C ASN A 99 -3.29 4.51 -10.67
N VAL A 100 -4.38 5.19 -11.02
CA VAL A 100 -5.74 4.85 -10.55
C VAL A 100 -6.10 3.41 -10.90
N PHE A 101 -5.78 2.97 -12.13
CA PHE A 101 -6.05 1.60 -12.56
C PHE A 101 -5.27 0.56 -11.73
N ILE A 102 -3.96 0.76 -11.49
CA ILE A 102 -3.14 -0.16 -10.69
C ILE A 102 -3.64 -0.21 -9.25
N LEU A 103 -3.89 0.94 -8.64
CA LEU A 103 -4.35 1.04 -7.25
C LEU A 103 -5.72 0.36 -7.06
N THR A 104 -6.70 0.67 -7.91
CA THR A 104 -8.04 0.08 -7.80
C THR A 104 -8.04 -1.42 -8.05
N ARG A 105 -7.20 -1.90 -8.97
CA ARG A 105 -7.00 -3.33 -9.19
C ARG A 105 -6.33 -3.99 -7.98
N GLY A 106 -5.31 -3.36 -7.40
CA GLY A 106 -4.61 -3.83 -6.19
C GLY A 106 -5.56 -3.99 -5.02
N ILE A 107 -6.31 -2.95 -4.69
CA ILE A 107 -7.32 -2.95 -3.62
C ILE A 107 -8.35 -4.09 -3.84
N ARG A 108 -8.80 -4.30 -5.09
CA ARG A 108 -9.77 -5.35 -5.41
C ARG A 108 -9.20 -6.76 -5.22
N ILE A 109 -7.93 -6.97 -5.55
CA ILE A 109 -7.25 -8.26 -5.37
C ILE A 109 -7.08 -8.54 -3.88
N GLU A 110 -6.62 -7.57 -3.12
CA GLU A 110 -6.38 -7.72 -1.68
C GLU A 110 -7.66 -8.00 -0.90
N ARG A 111 -8.75 -7.30 -1.20
CA ARG A 111 -10.06 -7.58 -0.61
C ARG A 111 -10.54 -9.03 -0.83
N LYS A 112 -10.15 -9.66 -1.94
CA LYS A 112 -10.49 -11.06 -2.20
C LYS A 112 -9.61 -12.02 -1.42
N LEU A 113 -8.33 -11.67 -1.22
CA LEU A 113 -7.36 -12.55 -0.56
C LEU A 113 -7.43 -12.45 0.97
N ARG A 114 -7.69 -11.25 1.51
CA ARG A 114 -7.64 -10.96 2.95
C ARG A 114 -8.88 -10.16 3.41
N PRO A 115 -10.10 -10.73 3.38
CA PRO A 115 -11.33 -9.97 3.66
C PRO A 115 -11.41 -9.39 5.08
N ALA A 116 -10.76 -10.02 6.07
CA ALA A 116 -10.79 -9.60 7.46
C ALA A 116 -9.84 -8.42 7.79
N ILE A 117 -8.77 -8.23 7.01
CA ILE A 117 -7.73 -7.19 7.23
C ILE A 117 -7.97 -5.98 6.32
N SER A 118 -8.73 -6.17 5.24
CA SER A 118 -8.76 -5.28 4.08
C SER A 118 -9.38 -3.89 4.29
N ILE A 119 -10.06 -3.62 5.41
CA ILE A 119 -10.75 -2.33 5.59
C ILE A 119 -9.79 -1.25 6.08
N SER A 120 -8.88 -1.56 7.00
CA SER A 120 -7.90 -0.60 7.52
C SER A 120 -6.68 -0.45 6.60
N ALA A 121 -6.22 -1.53 5.97
CA ALA A 121 -5.03 -1.57 5.12
C ALA A 121 -5.18 -0.90 3.74
N SER A 122 -6.27 -0.18 3.50
CA SER A 122 -6.55 0.43 2.19
C SER A 122 -6.67 1.95 2.21
N TYR A 123 -6.58 2.60 3.38
CA TYR A 123 -6.81 4.05 3.48
C TYR A 123 -5.81 4.87 2.67
N GLY A 124 -4.52 4.56 2.77
CA GLY A 124 -3.48 5.21 1.99
C GLY A 124 -3.69 5.01 0.48
N ALA A 125 -4.08 3.81 0.05
CA ALA A 125 -4.38 3.53 -1.35
C ALA A 125 -5.62 4.28 -1.84
N TYR A 126 -6.70 4.38 -1.05
CA TYR A 126 -7.87 5.19 -1.39
C TYR A 126 -7.54 6.68 -1.49
N LEU A 127 -6.69 7.17 -0.58
CA LEU A 127 -6.21 8.54 -0.63
C LEU A 127 -5.45 8.82 -1.94
N LEU A 128 -4.57 7.90 -2.37
CA LEU A 128 -3.87 8.01 -3.65
C LEU A 128 -4.82 7.96 -4.85
N VAL A 129 -5.80 7.04 -4.86
CA VAL A 129 -6.82 6.99 -5.92
C VAL A 129 -7.56 8.31 -6.04
N THR A 130 -7.99 8.88 -4.92
CA THR A 130 -8.68 10.17 -4.88
C THR A 130 -7.77 11.30 -5.40
N LEU A 131 -6.51 11.33 -4.95
CA LEU A 131 -5.54 12.32 -5.35
C LEU A 131 -5.26 12.29 -6.86
N PHE A 132 -4.95 11.11 -7.42
CA PHE A 132 -4.69 10.98 -8.86
C PHE A 132 -5.92 11.27 -9.71
N SER A 133 -7.11 10.86 -9.25
CA SER A 133 -8.36 11.21 -9.96
C SER A 133 -8.61 12.71 -9.97
N PHE A 134 -8.40 13.38 -8.83
CA PHE A 134 -8.54 14.82 -8.73
C PHE A 134 -7.53 15.54 -9.60
N ASN A 135 -6.25 15.14 -9.59
CA ASN A 135 -5.22 15.71 -10.45
C ASN A 135 -5.56 15.56 -11.93
N ALA A 136 -5.95 14.38 -12.37
CA ALA A 136 -6.31 14.15 -13.77
C ALA A 136 -7.45 15.09 -14.24
N VAL A 137 -8.47 15.28 -13.41
CA VAL A 137 -9.58 16.20 -13.71
C VAL A 137 -9.12 17.64 -13.72
N ALA A 138 -8.32 18.05 -12.72
CA ALA A 138 -7.82 19.42 -12.61
C ALA A 138 -6.93 19.78 -13.80
N GLU A 139 -5.98 18.91 -14.16
CA GLU A 139 -5.09 19.13 -15.30
C GLU A 139 -5.84 19.17 -16.63
N PHE A 140 -6.80 18.26 -16.83
CA PHE A 140 -7.65 18.25 -18.01
C PHE A 140 -8.45 19.56 -18.14
N THR A 141 -9.06 20.04 -17.05
CA THR A 141 -9.82 21.28 -17.01
C THR A 141 -8.92 22.48 -17.33
N LEU A 142 -7.75 22.54 -16.71
CA LEU A 142 -6.78 23.63 -16.94
C LEU A 142 -6.25 23.67 -18.38
N MET A 143 -6.15 22.51 -19.02
CA MET A 143 -5.77 22.45 -20.45
C MET A 143 -6.73 23.24 -21.34
N PHE A 144 -8.04 23.21 -21.04
CA PHE A 144 -9.07 23.94 -21.81
C PHE A 144 -9.20 25.41 -21.39
N LEU A 145 -9.02 25.72 -20.12
CA LEU A 145 -9.12 27.08 -19.61
C LEU A 145 -7.94 27.97 -20.03
N ARG A 146 -6.77 27.37 -20.29
CA ARG A 146 -5.58 28.11 -20.70
C ARG A 146 -5.57 28.35 -22.21
N SER A 147 -5.85 29.56 -22.58
CA SER A 147 -5.81 30.08 -23.97
C SER A 147 -4.41 30.60 -24.35
N GLY A 148 -3.32 29.83 -24.02
CA GLY A 148 -2.00 30.12 -24.58
C GLY A 148 -1.19 31.24 -23.93
N THR A 149 -1.58 31.74 -22.77
CA THR A 149 -0.75 32.68 -22.00
C THR A 149 0.47 31.97 -21.43
N PRO A 150 1.69 32.46 -21.60
CA PRO A 150 2.89 31.93 -20.96
C PRO A 150 2.72 31.92 -19.45
N LEU A 151 3.32 30.89 -18.77
CA LEU A 151 3.44 30.87 -17.32
C LEU A 151 4.29 32.09 -16.87
N GLY A 152 3.63 33.21 -16.56
CA GLY A 152 4.27 34.38 -15.97
C GLY A 152 4.26 34.28 -14.44
N THR A 153 5.28 34.82 -13.79
CA THR A 153 5.39 34.87 -12.32
C THR A 153 4.23 35.66 -11.68
N ASP A 154 3.59 36.54 -12.45
CA ASP A 154 2.54 37.45 -11.98
C ASP A 154 1.12 36.97 -12.30
N ASP A 155 0.97 35.76 -12.90
CA ASP A 155 -0.34 35.19 -13.18
C ASP A 155 -0.88 34.41 -11.96
N PRO A 156 -2.04 34.80 -11.39
CA PRO A 156 -2.66 34.08 -10.27
C PRO A 156 -2.86 32.59 -10.53
N GLY A 157 -3.12 32.21 -11.79
CA GLY A 157 -3.26 30.81 -12.19
C GLY A 157 -1.97 30.00 -12.00
N THR A 158 -0.81 30.61 -12.23
CA THR A 158 0.51 30.00 -11.98
C THR A 158 0.73 29.77 -10.48
N SER A 159 0.39 30.74 -9.64
CA SER A 159 0.49 30.62 -8.18
C SER A 159 -0.40 29.51 -7.62
N ILE A 160 -1.63 29.40 -8.13
CA ILE A 160 -2.57 28.31 -7.74
C ILE A 160 -2.01 26.95 -8.11
N LEU A 161 -1.40 26.81 -9.31
CA LEU A 161 -0.79 25.55 -9.74
C LEU A 161 0.41 25.15 -8.88
N LEU A 162 1.27 26.12 -8.51
CA LEU A 162 2.43 25.86 -7.66
C LEU A 162 1.97 25.41 -6.25
N ILE A 163 1.02 26.11 -5.66
CA ILE A 163 0.44 25.72 -4.36
C ILE A 163 -0.23 24.35 -4.46
N GLY A 164 -1.02 24.12 -5.52
CA GLY A 164 -1.66 22.83 -5.77
C GLY A 164 -0.65 21.68 -5.91
N SER A 165 0.47 21.92 -6.58
CA SER A 165 1.53 20.91 -6.74
C SER A 165 2.23 20.58 -5.40
N ILE A 166 2.46 21.58 -4.54
CA ILE A 166 3.03 21.37 -3.20
C ILE A 166 2.06 20.55 -2.33
N VAL A 167 0.78 20.90 -2.34
CA VAL A 167 -0.26 20.15 -1.61
C VAL A 167 -0.33 18.72 -2.11
N THR A 168 -0.35 18.52 -3.42
CA THR A 168 -0.36 17.19 -4.05
C THR A 168 0.84 16.35 -3.63
N LEU A 169 2.05 16.92 -3.68
CA LEU A 169 3.28 16.21 -3.27
C LEU A 169 3.24 15.84 -1.78
N THR A 170 2.74 16.74 -0.95
CA THR A 170 2.58 16.49 0.50
C THR A 170 1.60 15.35 0.76
N VAL A 171 0.41 15.41 0.17
CA VAL A 171 -0.62 14.36 0.31
C VAL A 171 -0.11 13.02 -0.23
N PHE A 172 0.59 13.03 -1.38
CA PHE A 172 1.21 11.83 -1.94
C PHE A 172 2.21 11.20 -0.97
N THR A 173 3.08 12.01 -0.36
CA THR A 173 4.07 11.53 0.61
C THR A 173 3.38 10.89 1.82
N PHE A 174 2.37 11.55 2.40
CA PHE A 174 1.61 11.00 3.52
C PHE A 174 0.88 9.71 3.16
N ALA A 175 0.28 9.63 1.97
CA ALA A 175 -0.40 8.43 1.53
C ALA A 175 0.55 7.23 1.38
N ILE A 176 1.77 7.44 0.86
CA ILE A 176 2.80 6.39 0.79
C ILE A 176 3.25 5.97 2.20
N VAL A 177 3.45 6.91 3.12
CA VAL A 177 3.81 6.60 4.52
C VAL A 177 2.70 5.76 5.17
N ILE A 178 1.44 6.15 5.02
CA ILE A 178 0.30 5.40 5.55
C ILE A 178 0.29 3.98 4.98
N MET A 179 0.41 3.81 3.66
CA MET A 179 0.45 2.49 3.02
C MET A 179 1.58 1.61 3.55
N THR A 180 2.77 2.17 3.72
CA THR A 180 3.92 1.40 4.25
C THR A 180 3.73 1.03 5.72
N MET A 181 3.15 1.91 6.53
CA MET A 181 2.84 1.62 7.94
C MET A 181 1.74 0.54 8.06
N GLU A 182 0.72 0.57 7.22
CA GLU A 182 -0.34 -0.44 7.15
C GLU A 182 0.24 -1.81 6.79
N GLU A 183 1.13 -1.89 5.80
CA GLU A 183 1.80 -3.14 5.40
C GLU A 183 2.68 -3.67 6.53
N MET A 184 3.50 -2.83 7.16
CA MET A 184 4.33 -3.22 8.30
C MET A 184 3.48 -3.71 9.48
N ALA A 185 2.37 -3.04 9.77
CA ALA A 185 1.44 -3.47 10.82
C ALA A 185 0.81 -4.83 10.51
N ALA A 186 0.39 -5.05 9.26
CA ALA A 186 -0.15 -6.33 8.81
C ALA A 186 0.89 -7.45 8.91
N GLU A 187 2.13 -7.19 8.49
CA GLU A 187 3.24 -8.14 8.58
C GLU A 187 3.61 -8.47 10.04
N HIS A 188 3.60 -7.48 10.94
CA HIS A 188 3.77 -7.71 12.37
C HIS A 188 2.67 -8.60 12.95
N HIS A 189 1.40 -8.42 12.55
CA HIS A 189 0.31 -9.28 12.98
C HIS A 189 0.44 -10.70 12.42
N GLU A 190 0.82 -10.86 11.17
CA GLU A 190 1.04 -12.19 10.58
C GLU A 190 2.23 -12.92 11.20
N ASN A 191 3.27 -12.22 11.63
CA ASN A 191 4.47 -12.80 12.23
C ASN A 191 4.37 -12.93 13.77
N SER A 192 3.29 -12.47 14.39
CA SER A 192 3.07 -12.67 15.82
C SER A 192 3.00 -14.16 16.16
N ILE A 193 3.67 -14.57 17.23
CA ILE A 193 3.62 -15.92 17.80
C ILE A 193 2.35 -16.07 18.65
N TYR A 194 1.91 -15.00 19.28
CA TYR A 194 0.81 -14.97 20.23
C TYR A 194 -0.49 -14.45 19.60
N ASP A 195 -1.61 -14.82 20.19
CA ASP A 195 -2.94 -14.27 19.87
C ASP A 195 -3.00 -12.79 20.32
N PRO A 196 -3.62 -11.87 19.53
CA PRO A 196 -3.64 -10.43 19.85
C PRO A 196 -4.52 -10.08 21.08
N ILE A 197 -5.40 -10.97 21.51
CA ILE A 197 -6.33 -10.74 22.62
C ILE A 197 -5.86 -11.46 23.88
N THR A 198 -5.27 -12.64 23.74
CA THR A 198 -4.92 -13.53 24.85
C THR A 198 -3.42 -13.82 24.89
N PRO A 199 -2.82 -14.12 26.06
CA PRO A 199 -1.39 -14.40 26.20
C PRO A 199 -0.98 -15.81 25.73
N VAL A 200 -1.79 -16.49 24.92
CA VAL A 200 -1.50 -17.83 24.39
C VAL A 200 -1.12 -17.77 22.92
N LEU A 201 -0.60 -18.88 22.39
CA LEU A 201 -0.18 -18.96 21.00
C LEU A 201 -1.37 -18.73 20.05
N ASN A 202 -1.09 -18.18 18.88
CA ASN A 202 -2.08 -18.08 17.81
C ASN A 202 -2.21 -19.40 17.02
N LYS A 203 -3.22 -19.49 16.17
CA LYS A 203 -3.50 -20.65 15.34
C LYS A 203 -2.31 -21.09 14.46
N ARG A 204 -1.60 -20.15 13.88
CA ARG A 204 -0.45 -20.43 13.00
C ARG A 204 0.67 -21.09 13.80
N THR A 205 1.03 -20.52 14.92
CA THR A 205 2.08 -21.04 15.79
C THR A 205 1.69 -22.42 16.36
N LEU A 206 0.41 -22.63 16.67
CA LEU A 206 -0.08 -23.97 17.07
C LEU A 206 0.23 -25.01 16.01
N VAL A 207 -0.03 -24.72 14.73
CA VAL A 207 0.25 -25.67 13.64
C VAL A 207 1.77 -25.92 13.48
N GLU A 208 2.57 -24.87 13.57
CA GLU A 208 4.03 -24.98 13.45
C GLU A 208 4.64 -25.80 14.59
N VAL A 209 4.28 -25.48 15.84
CA VAL A 209 4.74 -26.19 17.04
C VAL A 209 4.14 -27.60 17.10
N GLY A 210 2.86 -27.73 16.76
CA GLY A 210 2.15 -29.01 16.71
C GLY A 210 2.79 -30.01 15.76
N ASN A 211 3.19 -29.57 14.56
CA ASN A 211 3.89 -30.42 13.61
C ASN A 211 5.24 -30.93 14.15
N ARG A 212 5.96 -30.10 14.91
CA ARG A 212 7.22 -30.53 15.58
C ARG A 212 6.93 -31.53 16.68
N VAL A 213 5.95 -31.27 17.54
CA VAL A 213 5.54 -32.18 18.62
C VAL A 213 5.11 -33.55 18.07
N LEU A 214 4.24 -33.55 17.04
CA LEU A 214 3.81 -34.77 16.37
C LEU A 214 4.96 -35.52 15.72
N GLY A 215 5.90 -34.82 15.07
CA GLY A 215 7.10 -35.43 14.48
C GLY A 215 7.97 -36.15 15.53
N VAL A 216 8.13 -35.54 16.72
CA VAL A 216 8.85 -36.17 17.85
C VAL A 216 8.07 -37.34 18.41
N ALA A 217 6.77 -37.18 18.62
CA ALA A 217 5.90 -38.23 19.16
C ALA A 217 5.87 -39.47 18.27
N LEU A 218 5.75 -39.29 16.96
CA LEU A 218 5.81 -40.39 15.97
C LEU A 218 7.14 -41.10 16.01
N ARG A 219 8.26 -40.37 16.10
CA ARG A 219 9.60 -40.99 16.16
C ARG A 219 9.81 -41.85 17.38
N TYR A 220 9.24 -41.46 18.53
CA TYR A 220 9.42 -42.17 19.80
C TYR A 220 8.20 -43.00 20.19
N THR A 221 7.23 -43.17 19.30
CA THR A 221 5.98 -43.92 19.53
C THR A 221 5.28 -43.50 20.82
N LYS A 222 5.22 -42.16 21.08
CA LYS A 222 4.53 -41.58 22.24
C LYS A 222 3.15 -41.10 21.84
N PRO A 223 2.12 -41.25 22.73
CA PRO A 223 0.81 -40.71 22.47
C PRO A 223 0.80 -39.18 22.51
N VAL A 224 -0.13 -38.57 21.79
CA VAL A 224 -0.40 -37.12 21.84
C VAL A 224 -1.89 -36.92 21.78
N SER A 225 -2.42 -36.20 22.72
CA SER A 225 -3.85 -35.82 22.75
C SER A 225 -4.03 -34.35 22.34
N LEU A 226 -5.14 -34.08 21.68
CA LEU A 226 -5.56 -32.71 21.34
C LEU A 226 -6.89 -32.42 22.02
N LEU A 227 -6.86 -31.51 22.99
CA LEU A 227 -8.05 -31.03 23.67
C LEU A 227 -8.56 -29.75 22.93
N THR A 228 -9.84 -29.79 22.55
CA THR A 228 -10.54 -28.62 22.01
C THR A 228 -11.45 -28.04 23.03
N ILE A 229 -11.32 -26.75 23.34
CA ILE A 229 -12.08 -26.05 24.35
C ILE A 229 -12.83 -24.90 23.69
N GLU A 230 -14.12 -24.81 23.91
CA GLU A 230 -14.96 -23.75 23.41
C GLU A 230 -15.55 -22.93 24.54
N VAL A 231 -15.38 -21.59 24.50
CA VAL A 231 -16.05 -20.69 25.46
C VAL A 231 -17.48 -20.48 25.00
N THR A 232 -18.40 -21.12 25.68
CA THR A 232 -19.84 -21.00 25.42
C THR A 232 -20.36 -19.63 25.91
N ASN A 233 -21.44 -19.13 25.30
CA ASN A 233 -22.14 -17.89 25.68
C ASN A 233 -21.30 -16.60 25.55
N LEU A 234 -20.16 -16.64 24.88
CA LEU A 234 -19.33 -15.44 24.67
C LEU A 234 -20.09 -14.32 23.95
N ASN A 235 -20.92 -14.67 22.97
CA ASN A 235 -21.74 -13.69 22.25
C ASN A 235 -22.75 -13.00 23.16
N GLU A 236 -23.39 -13.71 24.06
CA GLU A 236 -24.34 -13.15 25.05
C GLU A 236 -23.64 -12.16 25.98
N VAL A 237 -22.40 -12.46 26.39
CA VAL A 237 -21.58 -11.53 27.18
C VAL A 237 -21.19 -10.29 26.38
N ILE A 238 -20.83 -10.46 25.11
CA ILE A 238 -20.50 -9.32 24.24
C ILE A 238 -21.71 -8.43 23.99
N ASP A 239 -22.88 -9.03 23.76
CA ASP A 239 -24.14 -8.30 23.53
C ASP A 239 -24.60 -7.54 24.76
N ALA A 240 -24.43 -8.13 25.95
CA ALA A 240 -24.85 -7.53 27.22
C ALA A 240 -23.87 -6.48 27.77
N TYR A 241 -22.54 -6.70 27.62
CA TYR A 241 -21.51 -5.93 28.30
C TYR A 241 -20.45 -5.31 27.36
N GLY A 242 -20.57 -5.57 26.07
CA GLY A 242 -19.67 -5.05 25.04
C GLY A 242 -18.42 -5.90 24.82
N ILE A 243 -17.76 -5.65 23.68
CA ILE A 243 -16.61 -6.41 23.17
C ILE A 243 -15.40 -6.40 24.13
N LYS A 244 -15.21 -5.33 24.89
CA LYS A 244 -14.10 -5.22 25.85
C LYS A 244 -14.20 -6.25 26.95
N VAL A 245 -15.42 -6.46 27.52
CA VAL A 245 -15.68 -7.45 28.57
C VAL A 245 -15.53 -8.85 28.00
N GLY A 246 -16.01 -9.12 26.79
CA GLY A 246 -15.79 -10.40 26.11
C GLY A 246 -14.31 -10.73 25.93
N ASN A 247 -13.48 -9.74 25.54
CA ASN A 247 -12.04 -9.92 25.41
C ASN A 247 -11.34 -10.17 26.77
N GLU A 248 -11.78 -9.50 27.83
CA GLU A 248 -11.26 -9.75 29.19
C GLU A 248 -11.62 -11.17 29.69
N LEU A 249 -12.82 -11.65 29.40
CA LEU A 249 -13.23 -13.03 29.70
C LEU A 249 -12.30 -14.04 29.02
N LEU A 250 -12.03 -13.85 27.71
CA LEU A 250 -11.13 -14.72 26.95
C LEU A 250 -9.70 -14.67 27.50
N ARG A 251 -9.23 -13.48 27.88
CA ARG A 251 -7.90 -13.30 28.48
C ARG A 251 -7.80 -14.02 29.83
N HIS A 252 -8.80 -13.87 30.67
CA HIS A 252 -8.83 -14.52 31.97
C HIS A 252 -8.88 -16.05 31.86
N PHE A 253 -9.70 -16.57 30.93
CA PHE A 253 -9.72 -18.01 30.61
C PHE A 253 -8.35 -18.51 30.16
N ALA A 254 -7.70 -17.79 29.25
CA ALA A 254 -6.38 -18.16 28.73
C ALA A 254 -5.31 -18.18 29.83
N LEU A 255 -5.33 -17.24 30.77
CA LEU A 255 -4.44 -17.22 31.93
C LEU A 255 -4.68 -18.44 32.84
N MET A 256 -5.94 -18.70 33.24
CA MET A 256 -6.26 -19.85 34.04
C MET A 256 -5.87 -21.20 33.43
N ALA A 257 -6.07 -21.33 32.10
CA ALA A 257 -5.67 -22.51 31.36
C ALA A 257 -4.14 -22.64 31.27
N SER A 258 -3.44 -21.51 31.11
CA SER A 258 -1.97 -21.48 31.11
C SER A 258 -1.34 -21.88 32.44
N ASP A 259 -1.93 -21.47 33.57
CA ASP A 259 -1.43 -21.80 34.90
C ASP A 259 -1.57 -23.29 35.27
N ARG A 260 -2.46 -24.00 34.58
CA ARG A 260 -2.74 -25.44 34.83
C ARG A 260 -2.03 -26.37 33.83
N ARG A 261 -1.42 -25.86 32.80
CA ARG A 261 -0.70 -26.65 31.79
C ARG A 261 0.71 -27.03 32.25
N ARG A 262 1.23 -28.16 31.75
CA ARG A 262 2.64 -28.53 31.90
C ARG A 262 3.51 -27.70 30.97
N ASN A 263 4.84 -27.69 31.17
CA ASN A 263 5.77 -26.97 30.30
C ASN A 263 5.79 -27.47 28.85
N GLU A 264 5.55 -28.78 28.68
CA GLU A 264 5.48 -29.46 27.37
C GLU A 264 4.16 -29.26 26.65
N ASP A 265 3.09 -28.86 27.35
CA ASP A 265 1.77 -28.65 26.78
C ASP A 265 1.73 -27.36 25.97
N VAL A 266 1.06 -27.37 24.83
CA VAL A 266 0.95 -26.24 23.92
C VAL A 266 -0.49 -25.74 23.93
N LEU A 267 -0.70 -24.55 24.48
CA LEU A 267 -2.02 -23.89 24.49
C LEU A 267 -2.07 -22.77 23.46
N ALA A 268 -3.10 -22.78 22.64
CA ALA A 268 -3.30 -21.77 21.58
C ALA A 268 -4.78 -21.44 21.40
N ARG A 269 -5.03 -20.22 20.92
CA ARG A 269 -6.35 -19.79 20.45
C ARG A 269 -6.44 -19.88 18.94
N SER A 270 -7.38 -20.69 18.44
CA SER A 270 -7.51 -20.96 17.00
C SER A 270 -8.71 -20.29 16.34
N GLY A 271 -9.63 -19.77 17.13
CA GLY A 271 -10.86 -19.15 16.66
C GLY A 271 -11.40 -18.08 17.61
N PRO A 272 -12.51 -17.43 17.27
CA PRO A 272 -13.09 -16.36 18.11
C PRO A 272 -13.36 -16.77 19.54
N LYS A 273 -13.78 -18.02 19.76
CA LYS A 273 -14.14 -18.60 21.07
C LYS A 273 -13.49 -19.96 21.33
N THR A 274 -12.56 -20.40 20.45
CA THR A 274 -12.01 -21.74 20.45
C THR A 274 -10.53 -21.73 20.82
N PHE A 275 -10.18 -22.59 21.80
CA PHE A 275 -8.81 -22.86 22.22
C PHE A 275 -8.46 -24.33 21.95
N HIS A 276 -7.20 -24.59 21.71
CA HIS A 276 -6.65 -25.94 21.59
C HIS A 276 -5.49 -26.10 22.55
N MET A 277 -5.47 -27.26 23.21
CA MET A 277 -4.33 -27.66 24.04
C MET A 277 -3.79 -29.00 23.51
N LEU A 278 -2.55 -29.00 23.08
CA LEU A 278 -1.84 -30.20 22.65
C LEU A 278 -1.06 -30.75 23.83
N LEU A 279 -1.28 -32.02 24.12
CA LEU A 279 -0.80 -32.73 25.32
C LEU A 279 0.13 -33.89 24.91
N PRO A 280 1.44 -33.65 24.84
CA PRO A 280 2.40 -34.72 24.54
C PRO A 280 2.48 -35.77 25.68
N GLY A 281 2.52 -37.03 25.31
CA GLY A 281 2.63 -38.15 26.30
C GLY A 281 1.33 -38.48 27.05
N VAL A 282 0.21 -37.92 26.62
CA VAL A 282 -1.14 -38.19 27.19
C VAL A 282 -1.92 -39.05 26.19
N ASP A 283 -2.51 -40.14 26.66
CA ASP A 283 -3.44 -41.01 25.92
C ASP A 283 -4.89 -40.78 26.38
N GLU A 284 -5.84 -41.61 25.89
CA GLU A 284 -7.26 -41.49 26.20
C GLU A 284 -7.60 -41.77 27.66
N ILE A 285 -6.69 -42.31 28.44
CA ILE A 285 -6.93 -42.80 29.83
C ILE A 285 -6.30 -41.88 30.87
N GLY A 286 -5.41 -40.96 30.44
CA GLY A 286 -4.58 -40.13 31.34
C GLY A 286 -4.99 -38.72 31.58
#